data_48c30fbc5617f489bced3ee5005ce14d
#
_entry.id   48c30fbc5617f489bced3ee5005ce14d
#
_cell.length_a   1.000
_cell.length_b   1.000
_cell.length_c   1.000
_cell.angle_alpha   90.00
_cell.angle_beta   90.00
_cell.angle_gamma   90.00
#
_symmetry.space_group_name_H-M   'P 1'
#
loop_
_entity.id
_entity.type
_entity.pdbx_description
1 polymer ?
#
loop_
_entity_poly.entity_id
_entity_poly.type
_entity_poly.pdbx_seq_one_letter_code
_entity_poly.pdbx_strand_id
1 'polypeptide(L)'
;MNSVNVIGRLTKPNEPKTYNSQNGNGLMLKNTIAIKGKKKDESYFVDFTAWGKTAEYLAQYSNKGDKIAISGELVQESWKDNQSGQNRSKISINAVNVEILSTSQNNQAQYNQQAQFNHQPPKSYDNYDTMPAEVQQAVNRHNASYNQAPQGVISEDEIPF
;
A
#
# COMPACT_ATOMS: atom_id res chain seq x y z
N MET A 1 -23.30 12.70 -10.43
CA MET A 1 -21.97 12.38 -9.90
C MET A 1 -22.13 11.30 -8.85
N ASN A 2 -21.39 10.18 -8.95
CA ASN A 2 -21.40 9.08 -7.98
C ASN A 2 -19.94 8.90 -7.51
N SER A 3 -19.63 9.41 -6.33
CA SER A 3 -18.28 9.35 -5.75
C SER A 3 -18.38 9.23 -4.24
N VAL A 4 -17.59 8.33 -3.68
CA VAL A 4 -17.49 8.10 -2.25
C VAL A 4 -16.03 8.00 -1.83
N ASN A 5 -15.68 8.64 -0.71
CA ASN A 5 -14.37 8.55 -0.10
C ASN A 5 -14.54 8.14 1.35
N VAL A 6 -13.86 7.06 1.75
CA VAL A 6 -13.94 6.53 3.11
C VAL A 6 -12.56 6.16 3.64
N ILE A 7 -12.37 6.33 4.94
CA ILE A 7 -11.18 5.89 5.67
C ILE A 7 -11.63 4.96 6.79
N GLY A 8 -11.01 3.79 6.87
CA GLY A 8 -11.33 2.81 7.90
C GLY A 8 -10.30 1.69 8.00
N ARG A 9 -10.65 0.62 8.70
CA ARG A 9 -9.79 -0.56 8.87
C ARG A 9 -10.38 -1.78 8.19
N LEU A 10 -9.53 -2.57 7.57
CA LEU A 10 -9.90 -3.88 7.01
C LEU A 10 -10.36 -4.83 8.12
N THR A 11 -11.50 -5.48 7.93
CA THR A 11 -12.10 -6.35 8.94
C THR A 11 -11.73 -7.82 8.77
N LYS A 12 -11.32 -8.21 7.57
CA LYS A 12 -10.99 -9.59 7.19
C LYS A 12 -9.63 -9.67 6.50
N PRO A 13 -8.98 -10.84 6.49
CA PRO A 13 -7.85 -11.08 5.60
C PRO A 13 -8.26 -10.86 4.14
N ASN A 14 -7.30 -10.45 3.32
CA ASN A 14 -7.54 -10.30 1.88
C ASN A 14 -7.47 -11.65 1.17
N GLU A 15 -8.56 -12.05 0.56
CA GLU A 15 -8.68 -13.28 -0.21
C GLU A 15 -9.01 -12.91 -1.67
N PRO A 16 -7.99 -12.70 -2.52
CA PRO A 16 -8.22 -12.38 -3.92
C PRO A 16 -8.78 -13.60 -4.66
N LYS A 17 -9.72 -13.34 -5.56
CA LYS A 17 -10.30 -14.35 -6.45
C LYS A 17 -10.00 -14.00 -7.89
N THR A 18 -9.65 -15.00 -8.68
CA THR A 18 -9.50 -14.84 -10.13
C THR A 18 -10.88 -14.77 -10.79
N TYR A 19 -11.05 -13.88 -11.74
CA TYR A 19 -12.22 -13.87 -12.61
C TYR A 19 -11.77 -13.87 -14.08
N ASN A 20 -12.57 -14.47 -14.93
CA ASN A 20 -12.35 -14.50 -16.37
C ASN A 20 -13.12 -13.35 -17.02
N SER A 21 -12.45 -12.55 -17.81
CA SER A 21 -13.04 -11.48 -18.61
C SER A 21 -12.71 -11.71 -20.09
N GLN A 22 -13.44 -11.06 -20.98
CA GLN A 22 -13.16 -11.06 -22.42
C GLN A 22 -11.75 -10.53 -22.75
N ASN A 23 -11.17 -9.71 -21.86
CA ASN A 23 -9.84 -9.14 -22.00
C ASN A 23 -8.75 -9.90 -21.21
N GLY A 24 -9.03 -11.13 -20.76
CA GLY A 24 -8.11 -11.95 -19.97
C GLY A 24 -8.55 -12.14 -18.52
N ASN A 25 -7.73 -12.88 -17.77
CA ASN A 25 -7.97 -13.16 -16.36
C ASN A 25 -7.55 -11.95 -15.52
N GLY A 26 -8.39 -11.58 -14.54
CA GLY A 26 -8.09 -10.53 -13.58
C GLY A 26 -8.26 -11.00 -12.14
N LEU A 27 -7.80 -10.19 -11.18
CA LEU A 27 -8.04 -10.39 -9.77
C LEU A 27 -9.19 -9.50 -9.29
N MET A 28 -10.04 -10.06 -8.43
CA MET A 28 -11.09 -9.36 -7.70
C MET A 28 -10.92 -9.64 -6.21
N LEU A 29 -11.07 -8.62 -5.38
CA LEU A 29 -11.02 -8.72 -3.94
C LEU A 29 -12.27 -8.10 -3.35
N LYS A 30 -13.01 -8.87 -2.54
CA LYS A 30 -14.14 -8.39 -1.74
C LYS A 30 -13.77 -8.40 -0.28
N ASN A 31 -13.93 -7.26 0.38
CA ASN A 31 -13.67 -7.13 1.81
C ASN A 31 -14.66 -6.14 2.43
N THR A 32 -14.56 -5.93 3.75
CA THR A 32 -15.38 -5.02 4.52
C THR A 32 -14.45 -4.05 5.24
N ILE A 33 -14.77 -2.75 5.19
CA ILE A 33 -14.06 -1.70 5.91
C ILE A 33 -14.89 -1.24 7.10
N ALA A 34 -14.26 -1.18 8.29
CA ALA A 34 -14.83 -0.60 9.49
C ALA A 34 -14.49 0.88 9.57
N ILE A 35 -15.49 1.74 9.47
CA ILE A 35 -15.39 3.19 9.52
C ILE A 35 -15.79 3.64 10.92
N LYS A 36 -15.00 4.53 11.53
CA LYS A 36 -15.31 5.08 12.85
C LYS A 36 -16.58 5.94 12.78
N GLY A 37 -17.55 5.63 13.62
CA GLY A 37 -18.78 6.41 13.78
C GLY A 37 -18.56 7.72 14.55
N LYS A 38 -19.64 8.49 14.67
CA LYS A 38 -19.63 9.77 15.40
C LYS A 38 -19.59 9.59 16.91
N LYS A 39 -20.23 8.54 17.41
CA LYS A 39 -20.26 8.23 18.84
C LYS A 39 -19.01 7.41 19.22
N LYS A 40 -18.63 7.51 20.49
CA LYS A 40 -17.58 6.65 21.07
C LYS A 40 -18.02 5.17 20.90
N ASP A 41 -17.09 4.34 20.43
CA ASP A 41 -17.28 2.89 20.23
C ASP A 41 -18.28 2.50 19.11
N GLU A 42 -18.74 3.46 18.31
CA GLU A 42 -19.56 3.21 17.12
C GLU A 42 -18.69 2.96 15.89
N SER A 43 -19.03 1.93 15.11
CA SER A 43 -18.38 1.62 13.84
C SER A 43 -19.41 1.24 12.80
N TYR A 44 -19.23 1.76 11.60
CA TYR A 44 -20.02 1.38 10.43
C TYR A 44 -19.23 0.43 9.56
N PHE A 45 -19.88 -0.63 9.12
CA PHE A 45 -19.25 -1.65 8.28
C PHE A 45 -19.78 -1.50 6.85
N VAL A 46 -18.88 -1.25 5.92
CA VAL A 46 -19.22 -1.08 4.51
C VAL A 46 -18.42 -2.07 3.68
N ASP A 47 -19.11 -2.83 2.85
CA ASP A 47 -18.43 -3.75 1.94
C ASP A 47 -17.92 -3.02 0.70
N PHE A 48 -16.80 -3.48 0.19
CA PHE A 48 -16.23 -2.97 -1.03
C PHE A 48 -15.68 -4.09 -1.91
N THR A 49 -15.59 -3.80 -3.20
CA THR A 49 -14.96 -4.66 -4.20
C THR A 49 -13.87 -3.88 -4.91
N ALA A 50 -12.67 -4.45 -4.98
CA ALA A 50 -11.56 -3.95 -5.78
C ALA A 50 -11.29 -4.89 -6.94
N TRP A 51 -10.83 -4.35 -8.08
CA TRP A 51 -10.60 -5.09 -9.32
C TRP A 51 -9.18 -4.86 -9.84
N GLY A 52 -8.64 -5.84 -10.57
CA GLY A 52 -7.37 -5.76 -11.28
C GLY A 52 -6.22 -5.32 -10.38
N LYS A 53 -5.49 -4.30 -10.79
CA LYS A 53 -4.30 -3.78 -10.08
C LYS A 53 -4.61 -3.31 -8.65
N THR A 54 -5.79 -2.74 -8.40
CA THR A 54 -6.20 -2.33 -7.05
C THR A 54 -6.41 -3.54 -6.14
N ALA A 55 -6.96 -4.62 -6.66
CA ALA A 55 -7.10 -5.88 -5.93
C ALA A 55 -5.74 -6.55 -5.66
N GLU A 56 -4.83 -6.56 -6.65
CA GLU A 56 -3.46 -7.04 -6.51
C GLU A 56 -2.70 -6.27 -5.44
N TYR A 57 -2.76 -4.94 -5.49
CA TYR A 57 -2.12 -4.06 -4.51
C TYR A 57 -2.60 -4.34 -3.08
N LEU A 58 -3.92 -4.43 -2.86
CA LEU A 58 -4.48 -4.76 -1.56
C LEU A 58 -4.06 -6.16 -1.08
N ALA A 59 -4.10 -7.15 -1.96
CA ALA A 59 -3.72 -8.52 -1.64
C ALA A 59 -2.25 -8.64 -1.23
N GLN A 60 -1.38 -7.87 -1.87
CA GLN A 60 0.06 -7.92 -1.65
C GLN A 60 0.50 -7.12 -0.43
N TYR A 61 -0.08 -5.93 -0.21
CA TYR A 61 0.47 -4.94 0.72
C TYR A 61 -0.40 -4.67 1.95
N SER A 62 -1.60 -5.25 2.05
CA SER A 62 -2.48 -5.01 3.19
C SER A 62 -3.06 -6.28 3.80
N ASN A 63 -3.39 -6.19 5.08
CA ASN A 63 -3.96 -7.27 5.87
C ASN A 63 -5.12 -6.80 6.75
N LYS A 64 -5.79 -7.76 7.41
CA LYS A 64 -6.79 -7.46 8.44
C LYS A 64 -6.23 -6.49 9.49
N GLY A 65 -7.00 -5.45 9.78
CA GLY A 65 -6.67 -4.42 10.76
C GLY A 65 -5.94 -3.20 10.20
N ASP A 66 -5.39 -3.29 9.00
CA ASP A 66 -4.72 -2.16 8.36
C ASP A 66 -5.71 -1.03 8.08
N LYS A 67 -5.23 0.20 8.25
CA LYS A 67 -6.02 1.40 7.96
C LYS A 67 -5.79 1.80 6.52
N ILE A 68 -6.88 1.91 5.77
CA ILE A 68 -6.85 2.26 4.35
C ILE A 68 -7.79 3.42 4.06
N ALA A 69 -7.49 4.16 3.00
CA ALA A 69 -8.40 5.09 2.35
C ALA A 69 -8.89 4.46 1.04
N ILE A 70 -10.19 4.56 0.78
CA ILE A 70 -10.83 4.10 -0.46
C ILE A 70 -11.50 5.29 -1.12
N SER A 71 -11.22 5.48 -2.40
CA SER A 71 -11.98 6.35 -3.31
C SER A 71 -12.65 5.49 -4.36
N GLY A 72 -13.96 5.67 -4.56
CA GLY A 72 -14.71 4.84 -5.48
C GLY A 72 -16.13 5.31 -5.72
N GLU A 73 -16.97 4.40 -6.14
CA GLU A 73 -18.37 4.61 -6.48
C GLU A 73 -19.28 3.71 -5.66
N LEU A 74 -20.49 4.19 -5.32
CA LEU A 74 -21.52 3.36 -4.72
C LEU A 74 -22.19 2.49 -5.80
N VAL A 75 -22.31 1.21 -5.51
CA VAL A 75 -22.97 0.23 -6.37
C VAL A 75 -24.05 -0.48 -5.56
N GLN A 76 -25.23 -0.61 -6.13
CA GLN A 76 -26.31 -1.42 -5.57
C GLN A 76 -26.32 -2.78 -6.28
N GLU A 77 -26.04 -3.83 -5.52
CA GLU A 77 -26.23 -5.22 -5.96
C GLU A 77 -27.63 -5.66 -5.55
N SER A 78 -28.39 -6.27 -6.46
CA SER A 78 -29.71 -6.81 -6.19
C SER A 78 -29.78 -8.28 -6.61
N TRP A 79 -30.33 -9.12 -5.76
CA TRP A 79 -30.48 -10.55 -6.03
C TRP A 79 -31.77 -11.09 -5.44
N LYS A 80 -32.20 -12.23 -5.95
CA LYS A 80 -33.34 -12.98 -5.42
C LYS A 80 -32.81 -14.01 -4.40
N ASP A 81 -33.32 -13.94 -3.19
CA ASP A 81 -33.00 -14.89 -2.13
C ASP A 81 -33.61 -16.24 -2.47
N ASN A 82 -32.76 -17.28 -2.60
CA ASN A 82 -33.20 -18.61 -3.03
C ASN A 82 -34.08 -19.32 -2.00
N GLN A 83 -34.02 -18.96 -0.71
CA GLN A 83 -34.79 -19.59 0.34
C GLN A 83 -36.16 -18.93 0.54
N SER A 84 -36.21 -17.60 0.50
CA SER A 84 -37.44 -16.82 0.75
C SER A 84 -38.13 -16.34 -0.53
N GLY A 85 -37.46 -16.42 -1.69
CA GLY A 85 -37.95 -15.90 -2.97
C GLY A 85 -38.04 -14.37 -3.03
N GLN A 86 -37.63 -13.67 -1.98
CA GLN A 86 -37.66 -12.21 -1.88
C GLN A 86 -36.52 -11.54 -2.62
N ASN A 87 -36.77 -10.37 -3.19
CA ASN A 87 -35.72 -9.52 -3.73
C ASN A 87 -34.95 -8.85 -2.58
N ARG A 88 -33.64 -9.02 -2.57
CA ARG A 88 -32.74 -8.34 -1.62
C ARG A 88 -31.81 -7.42 -2.37
N SER A 89 -31.40 -6.36 -1.73
CA SER A 89 -30.41 -5.45 -2.27
C SER A 89 -29.40 -5.04 -1.19
N LYS A 90 -28.20 -4.69 -1.63
CA LYS A 90 -27.10 -4.25 -0.79
C LYS A 90 -26.33 -3.15 -1.49
N ILE A 91 -25.94 -2.13 -0.75
CA ILE A 91 -25.03 -1.10 -1.24
C ILE A 91 -23.60 -1.48 -0.86
N SER A 92 -22.69 -1.41 -1.81
CA SER A 92 -21.27 -1.62 -1.64
C SER A 92 -20.47 -0.54 -2.36
N ILE A 93 -19.18 -0.48 -2.12
CA ILE A 93 -18.27 0.45 -2.80
C ILE A 93 -17.52 -0.32 -3.89
N ASN A 94 -17.56 0.16 -5.12
CA ASN A 94 -16.62 -0.23 -6.16
C ASN A 94 -15.35 0.64 -6.01
N ALA A 95 -14.27 0.05 -5.48
CA ALA A 95 -13.04 0.77 -5.18
C ALA A 95 -12.26 1.04 -6.47
N VAL A 96 -12.08 2.30 -6.81
CA VAL A 96 -11.30 2.77 -7.96
C VAL A 96 -9.85 2.97 -7.55
N ASN A 97 -9.62 3.63 -6.42
CA ASN A 97 -8.30 3.86 -5.86
C ASN A 97 -8.26 3.50 -4.38
N VAL A 98 -7.13 2.99 -3.90
CA VAL A 98 -6.91 2.63 -2.51
C VAL A 98 -5.51 3.04 -2.08
N GLU A 99 -5.42 3.61 -0.88
CA GLU A 99 -4.16 3.95 -0.23
C GLU A 99 -4.07 3.29 1.15
N ILE A 100 -2.93 2.69 1.47
CA ILE A 100 -2.65 2.13 2.79
C ILE A 100 -2.07 3.23 3.66
N LEU A 101 -2.82 3.64 4.70
CA LEU A 101 -2.43 4.75 5.59
C LEU A 101 -1.60 4.29 6.78
N SER A 102 -1.85 3.08 7.29
CA SER A 102 -1.03 2.46 8.33
C SER A 102 -1.28 0.95 8.37
N THR A 103 -0.21 0.19 8.57
CA THR A 103 -0.27 -1.27 8.81
C THR A 103 -0.53 -1.56 10.29
N SER A 104 -1.24 -2.66 10.58
CA SER A 104 -1.39 -3.13 11.95
C SER A 104 -0.05 -3.69 12.44
N GLN A 105 0.27 -3.50 13.72
CA GLN A 105 1.58 -3.86 14.31
C GLN A 105 2.02 -5.32 14.11
N ASN A 106 1.11 -6.23 13.76
CA ASN A 106 1.46 -7.62 13.45
C ASN A 106 2.27 -7.80 12.15
N ASN A 107 2.27 -6.82 11.23
CA ASN A 107 3.04 -6.90 9.99
C ASN A 107 4.45 -6.31 10.11
N GLN A 108 4.73 -5.51 11.15
CA GLN A 108 6.09 -4.98 11.38
C GLN A 108 7.10 -6.10 11.69
N ALA A 109 6.68 -7.20 12.32
CA ALA A 109 7.56 -8.32 12.60
C ALA A 109 7.99 -9.08 11.33
N GLN A 110 7.12 -9.17 10.33
CA GLN A 110 7.41 -9.87 9.07
C GLN A 110 8.25 -9.02 8.11
N TYR A 111 8.03 -7.70 8.10
CA TYR A 111 8.84 -6.77 7.31
C TYR A 111 10.27 -6.62 7.86
N ASN A 112 10.43 -6.61 9.19
CA ASN A 112 11.74 -6.55 9.84
C ASN A 112 12.55 -7.85 9.69
N GLN A 113 11.91 -9.01 9.53
CA GLN A 113 12.64 -10.27 9.25
C GLN A 113 13.19 -10.30 7.82
N GLN A 114 12.48 -9.78 6.83
CA GLN A 114 13.01 -9.69 5.46
C GLN A 114 14.06 -8.59 5.28
N ALA A 115 13.95 -7.48 6.03
CA ALA A 115 14.97 -6.42 6.02
C ALA A 115 16.26 -6.83 6.73
N GLN A 116 16.19 -7.73 7.73
CA GLN A 116 17.39 -8.22 8.44
C GLN A 116 18.23 -9.20 7.60
N PHE A 117 17.66 -9.85 6.57
CA PHE A 117 18.46 -10.73 5.70
C PHE A 117 19.29 -9.99 4.65
N ASN A 118 19.09 -8.69 4.44
CA ASN A 118 19.78 -7.93 3.39
C ASN A 118 20.63 -6.74 3.89
N HIS A 119 20.69 -6.51 5.21
CA HIS A 119 21.55 -5.49 5.79
C HIS A 119 22.54 -6.15 6.77
N GLN A 120 23.58 -6.77 6.21
CA GLN A 120 24.84 -6.80 6.96
C GLN A 120 25.28 -5.33 7.07
N PRO A 121 25.47 -4.80 8.30
CA PRO A 121 26.07 -3.48 8.42
C PRO A 121 27.44 -3.54 7.71
N PRO A 122 27.79 -2.53 6.94
CA PRO A 122 29.11 -2.51 6.31
C PRO A 122 30.14 -2.70 7.41
N LYS A 123 31.05 -3.66 7.23
CA LYS A 123 32.16 -3.86 8.15
C LYS A 123 32.86 -2.51 8.30
N SER A 124 32.89 -1.97 9.51
CA SER A 124 33.70 -0.79 9.81
C SER A 124 35.16 -1.18 9.65
N TYR A 125 35.86 -0.54 8.77
CA TYR A 125 37.29 -0.68 8.62
C TYR A 125 37.97 0.50 9.30
N ASP A 126 38.78 0.22 10.32
CA ASP A 126 39.43 1.27 11.12
C ASP A 126 40.59 1.94 10.35
N ASN A 127 41.03 1.35 9.24
CA ASN A 127 42.08 1.91 8.40
C ASN A 127 41.91 1.52 6.93
N TYR A 128 42.14 2.50 6.03
CA TYR A 128 41.99 2.34 4.57
C TYR A 128 42.87 1.21 4.02
N ASP A 129 44.09 1.03 4.56
CA ASP A 129 45.07 0.03 4.11
C ASP A 129 44.66 -1.41 4.43
N THR A 130 43.69 -1.63 5.33
CA THR A 130 43.17 -2.95 5.69
C THR A 130 41.94 -3.37 4.90
N MET A 131 41.43 -2.49 4.03
CA MET A 131 40.25 -2.78 3.19
C MET A 131 40.65 -3.73 2.04
N PRO A 132 39.76 -4.66 1.64
CA PRO A 132 39.92 -5.40 0.40
C PRO A 132 40.01 -4.47 -0.81
N ALA A 133 40.86 -4.85 -1.79
CA ALA A 133 41.14 -4.04 -2.98
C ALA A 133 39.88 -3.56 -3.75
N GLU A 134 38.83 -4.39 -3.76
CA GLU A 134 37.52 -4.06 -4.38
C GLU A 134 36.83 -2.92 -3.68
N VAL A 135 36.89 -2.87 -2.34
CA VAL A 135 36.28 -1.81 -1.52
C VAL A 135 37.05 -0.50 -1.67
N GLN A 136 38.41 -0.57 -1.69
CA GLN A 136 39.25 0.61 -1.95
C GLN A 136 38.99 1.22 -3.33
N GLN A 137 38.77 0.42 -4.36
CA GLN A 137 38.40 0.90 -5.71
C GLN A 137 37.04 1.56 -5.72
N ALA A 138 36.07 1.04 -4.98
CA ALA A 138 34.72 1.63 -4.89
C ALA A 138 34.78 3.01 -4.21
N VAL A 139 35.50 3.14 -3.10
CA VAL A 139 35.70 4.40 -2.39
C VAL A 139 36.41 5.44 -3.28
N ASN A 140 37.40 5.05 -4.01
CA ASN A 140 38.14 5.92 -4.93
C ASN A 140 37.26 6.42 -6.11
N ARG A 141 36.38 5.55 -6.66
CA ARG A 141 35.42 5.97 -7.69
C ARG A 141 34.42 6.98 -7.15
N HIS A 142 33.92 6.76 -5.95
CA HIS A 142 32.99 7.68 -5.30
C HIS A 142 33.62 9.06 -5.05
N ASN A 143 34.84 9.08 -4.53
CA ASN A 143 35.57 10.32 -4.25
C ASN A 143 35.97 11.06 -5.55
N ALA A 144 36.29 10.33 -6.63
CA ALA A 144 36.56 10.96 -7.93
C ALA A 144 35.33 11.62 -8.54
N SER A 145 34.12 11.06 -8.35
CA SER A 145 32.88 11.65 -8.84
C SER A 145 32.47 12.90 -8.05
N TYR A 146 32.83 12.98 -6.75
CA TYR A 146 32.52 14.13 -5.90
C TYR A 146 33.39 15.36 -6.25
N ASN A 147 34.63 15.13 -6.66
CA ASN A 147 35.56 16.20 -7.06
C ASN A 147 35.31 16.76 -8.46
N GLN A 148 34.40 16.16 -9.25
CA GLN A 148 34.01 16.63 -10.59
C GLN A 148 32.67 17.37 -10.63
N ALA A 149 31.99 17.54 -9.49
CA ALA A 149 30.80 18.35 -9.43
C ALA A 149 31.16 19.84 -9.64
N PRO A 150 30.53 20.55 -10.59
CA PRO A 150 30.81 21.98 -10.76
C PRO A 150 30.38 22.72 -9.51
N GLN A 151 31.31 23.48 -8.93
CA GLN A 151 31.01 24.43 -7.85
C GLN A 151 30.18 25.58 -8.44
N GLY A 152 28.86 25.36 -8.55
CA GLY A 152 27.92 26.44 -8.81
C GLY A 152 27.78 27.28 -7.54
N VAL A 153 28.34 28.48 -7.56
CA VAL A 153 28.09 29.51 -6.56
C VAL A 153 26.61 29.90 -6.68
N ILE A 154 25.78 29.47 -5.74
CA ILE A 154 24.40 29.96 -5.61
C ILE A 154 24.52 31.34 -4.96
N SER A 155 24.25 32.41 -5.71
CA SER A 155 24.12 33.76 -5.18
C SER A 155 22.81 33.84 -4.37
N GLU A 156 22.86 34.47 -3.19
CA GLU A 156 21.75 34.57 -2.23
C GLU A 156 20.53 35.40 -2.73
N ASP A 157 20.53 35.89 -3.96
CA ASP A 157 19.50 36.81 -4.49
C ASP A 157 18.38 36.16 -5.32
N GLU A 158 18.30 34.80 -5.42
CA GLU A 158 17.26 34.12 -6.20
C GLU A 158 16.38 33.17 -5.35
N ILE A 159 15.81 33.67 -4.27
CA ILE A 159 14.70 32.96 -3.60
C ILE A 159 13.43 33.78 -3.85
N PRO A 160 12.51 33.36 -4.74
CA PRO A 160 11.19 33.96 -4.84
C PRO A 160 10.32 33.50 -3.66
N PHE A 161 9.78 34.44 -2.93
CA PHE A 161 8.75 34.26 -1.91
C PHE A 161 7.40 33.96 -2.54
#